data_641454b8587ad7e2fb68b55458241caa
#
_entry.id   641454b8587ad7e2fb68b55458241caa
#
_cell.length_a   1.000
_cell.length_b   1.000
_cell.length_c   1.000
_cell.angle_alpha   90.00
_cell.angle_beta   90.00
_cell.angle_gamma   90.00
#
_symmetry.space_group_name_H-M   'P 1'
#
loop_
_entity.id
_entity.type
_entity.pdbx_description
1 polymer ?
#
loop_
_entity_poly.entity_id
_entity_poly.type
_entity_poly.pdbx_seq_one_letter_code
_entity_poly.pdbx_strand_id
1 'polypeptide(L)'
;MKRLELLSPAGDMERLKMSVLYGADAVYLAGTSFGMRSFAGNFTPEELPVAVKYAHDHGVKVHVTVNTMPRNNEVVELPAYMEQLEDAGVDALIVADLGAFMLAGKHAPRCERHISTQQSIANYECAQSWFDLGAKRVVLARELSLEEIRQIRKKVDPQLEIETFGHGAMCVSYSGRCLLSNYMTGRDSNRGACAQPCRYQYALVEEKRPGEYFPVYEDEKGTYILNSRDMCTIDHLQDLMDAGIDCIKIEGRAKSAYYAAIVTGAYRHVIDDLQAGRPVDPVWRDEVDHVSHRIYSTGFYYGYPGQYTENSRYIREWQIVAKVESCDENGLALCSLNNKFRAGDVLEVVGPDLRPFEITAGQMADEEGNPLDEPRTPQMKFTLQLPKQVPAHSMIRRAVDLSAK
;
A
#
# COMPACT_ATOMS: atom_id res chain seq x y z
N MET A 1 11.80 -23.11 -4.79
CA MET A 1 11.55 -22.16 -3.70
C MET A 1 10.04 -21.93 -3.58
N LYS A 2 9.51 -21.67 -2.38
CA LYS A 2 8.11 -21.27 -2.23
C LYS A 2 7.94 -19.90 -2.94
N ARG A 3 6.81 -19.70 -3.63
CA ARG A 3 6.52 -18.42 -4.30
C ARG A 3 6.34 -17.34 -3.23
N LEU A 4 7.05 -16.21 -3.37
CA LEU A 4 6.85 -15.03 -2.51
C LEU A 4 5.51 -14.39 -2.88
N GLU A 5 4.60 -14.31 -1.92
CA GLU A 5 3.29 -13.68 -2.09
C GLU A 5 3.42 -12.15 -2.06
N LEU A 6 2.76 -11.47 -2.98
CA LEU A 6 2.65 -10.02 -3.01
C LEU A 6 1.27 -9.58 -2.52
N LEU A 7 1.20 -8.97 -1.34
CA LEU A 7 -0.01 -8.47 -0.72
C LEU A 7 -0.14 -6.96 -0.94
N SER A 8 -1.14 -6.56 -1.73
CA SER A 8 -1.31 -5.18 -2.17
C SER A 8 -2.52 -4.49 -1.53
N PRO A 9 -2.50 -3.15 -1.38
CA PRO A 9 -3.56 -2.40 -0.73
C PRO A 9 -4.78 -2.20 -1.62
N ALA A 10 -5.99 -2.32 -1.05
CA ALA A 10 -7.25 -2.01 -1.70
C ALA A 10 -8.12 -1.13 -0.78
N GLY A 11 -8.11 0.19 -1.00
CA GLY A 11 -8.89 1.14 -0.22
C GLY A 11 -10.35 1.26 -0.68
N ASP A 12 -10.61 0.97 -1.96
CA ASP A 12 -11.91 0.96 -2.61
C ASP A 12 -11.87 0.05 -3.83
N MET A 13 -12.99 -0.04 -4.56
CA MET A 13 -13.13 -0.92 -5.72
C MET A 13 -12.18 -0.55 -6.87
N GLU A 14 -11.86 0.74 -7.07
CA GLU A 14 -10.90 1.16 -8.10
C GLU A 14 -9.49 0.68 -7.75
N ARG A 15 -9.04 0.91 -6.50
CA ARG A 15 -7.73 0.46 -6.03
C ARG A 15 -7.62 -1.05 -6.02
N LEU A 16 -8.71 -1.76 -5.67
CA LEU A 16 -8.76 -3.22 -5.73
C LEU A 16 -8.51 -3.71 -7.15
N LYS A 17 -9.25 -3.19 -8.14
CA LYS A 17 -9.06 -3.55 -9.55
C LYS A 17 -7.63 -3.31 -10.01
N MET A 18 -7.06 -2.15 -9.67
CA MET A 18 -5.68 -1.82 -10.02
C MET A 18 -4.66 -2.78 -9.38
N SER A 19 -4.79 -3.08 -8.08
CA SER A 19 -3.90 -4.04 -7.42
C SER A 19 -3.99 -5.43 -8.04
N VAL A 20 -5.20 -5.89 -8.35
CA VAL A 20 -5.45 -7.20 -8.98
C VAL A 20 -4.84 -7.26 -10.38
N LEU A 21 -5.14 -6.29 -11.24
CA LEU A 21 -4.69 -6.28 -12.63
C LEU A 21 -3.17 -6.08 -12.77
N TYR A 22 -2.54 -5.39 -11.83
CA TYR A 22 -1.10 -5.17 -11.82
C TYR A 22 -0.32 -6.27 -11.08
N GLY A 23 -0.95 -7.39 -10.73
CA GLY A 23 -0.28 -8.63 -10.37
C GLY A 23 -0.14 -8.92 -8.88
N ALA A 24 -1.04 -8.41 -8.04
CA ALA A 24 -1.14 -8.85 -6.66
C ALA A 24 -1.52 -10.35 -6.58
N ASP A 25 -0.92 -11.11 -5.65
CA ASP A 25 -1.35 -12.46 -5.31
C ASP A 25 -2.51 -12.43 -4.30
N ALA A 26 -2.51 -11.38 -3.45
CA ALA A 26 -3.57 -11.10 -2.51
C ALA A 26 -3.77 -9.59 -2.35
N VAL A 27 -4.97 -9.18 -1.98
CA VAL A 27 -5.28 -7.79 -1.62
C VAL A 27 -5.75 -7.70 -0.18
N TYR A 28 -5.40 -6.62 0.52
CA TYR A 28 -5.96 -6.36 1.85
C TYR A 28 -6.81 -5.10 1.84
N LEU A 29 -7.97 -5.22 2.46
CA LEU A 29 -8.97 -4.18 2.52
C LEU A 29 -9.60 -4.08 3.92
N ALA A 30 -10.53 -3.17 4.13
CA ALA A 30 -11.33 -3.10 5.34
C ALA A 30 -12.81 -2.90 4.99
N GLY A 31 -13.67 -3.46 5.81
CA GLY A 31 -15.05 -3.05 5.87
C GLY A 31 -15.21 -1.71 6.62
N THR A 32 -16.44 -1.26 6.77
CA THR A 32 -16.78 -0.02 7.48
C THR A 32 -16.54 -0.09 9.00
N SER A 33 -16.37 -1.31 9.55
CA SER A 33 -16.18 -1.56 10.99
C SER A 33 -14.84 -2.26 11.26
N PHE A 34 -14.27 -2.05 12.44
CA PHE A 34 -13.11 -2.74 13.01
C PHE A 34 -11.80 -2.67 12.21
N GLY A 35 -11.76 -1.90 11.11
CA GLY A 35 -10.55 -1.69 10.32
C GLY A 35 -9.79 -0.43 10.73
N MET A 36 -8.44 -0.52 10.74
CA MET A 36 -7.60 0.67 10.82
C MET A 36 -7.76 1.53 9.56
N ARG A 37 -7.51 2.84 9.65
CA ARG A 37 -7.70 3.80 8.55
C ARG A 37 -9.18 4.08 8.23
N SER A 38 -9.97 4.40 9.23
CA SER A 38 -11.40 4.77 9.06
C SER A 38 -11.66 5.91 8.08
N PHE A 39 -10.65 6.74 7.77
CA PHE A 39 -10.70 7.82 6.78
C PHE A 39 -10.18 7.43 5.38
N ALA A 40 -9.67 6.22 5.19
CA ALA A 40 -9.46 5.66 3.85
C ALA A 40 -10.80 5.14 3.33
N GLY A 41 -10.94 4.93 2.02
CA GLY A 41 -12.07 4.18 1.50
C GLY A 41 -12.19 2.83 2.23
N ASN A 42 -13.40 2.41 2.51
CA ASN A 42 -13.72 1.13 3.13
C ASN A 42 -14.92 0.53 2.39
N PHE A 43 -14.99 -0.78 2.32
CA PHE A 43 -16.06 -1.47 1.62
C PHE A 43 -17.31 -1.59 2.50
N THR A 44 -18.46 -1.24 1.95
CA THR A 44 -19.74 -1.50 2.61
C THR A 44 -20.05 -3.00 2.61
N PRO A 45 -21.00 -3.45 3.45
CA PRO A 45 -21.45 -4.84 3.44
C PRO A 45 -21.92 -5.34 2.07
N GLU A 46 -22.49 -4.45 1.26
CA GLU A 46 -22.98 -4.74 -0.09
C GLU A 46 -21.85 -4.79 -1.14
N GLU A 47 -20.83 -3.94 -0.98
CA GLU A 47 -19.68 -3.88 -1.88
C GLU A 47 -18.71 -5.04 -1.66
N LEU A 48 -18.61 -5.53 -0.43
CA LEU A 48 -17.61 -6.54 -0.06
C LEU A 48 -17.74 -7.86 -0.86
N PRO A 49 -18.93 -8.48 -1.02
CA PRO A 49 -19.06 -9.69 -1.83
C PRO A 49 -18.72 -9.46 -3.31
N VAL A 50 -18.99 -8.26 -3.83
CA VAL A 50 -18.64 -7.89 -5.21
C VAL A 50 -17.13 -7.78 -5.36
N ALA A 51 -16.44 -7.18 -4.37
CA ALA A 51 -14.99 -7.04 -4.34
C ALA A 51 -14.30 -8.40 -4.23
N VAL A 52 -14.77 -9.28 -3.33
CA VAL A 52 -14.27 -10.64 -3.15
C VAL A 52 -14.42 -11.44 -4.44
N LYS A 53 -15.63 -11.44 -5.02
CA LYS A 53 -15.89 -12.13 -6.29
C LYS A 53 -14.95 -11.65 -7.39
N TYR A 54 -14.78 -10.35 -7.55
CA TYR A 54 -13.90 -9.78 -8.57
C TYR A 54 -12.44 -10.27 -8.39
N ALA A 55 -11.92 -10.24 -7.17
CA ALA A 55 -10.58 -10.72 -6.87
C ALA A 55 -10.43 -12.22 -7.17
N HIS A 56 -11.39 -13.03 -6.71
CA HIS A 56 -11.39 -14.49 -6.93
C HIS A 56 -11.52 -14.87 -8.41
N ASP A 57 -12.32 -14.14 -9.19
CA ASP A 57 -12.42 -14.36 -10.65
C ASP A 57 -11.06 -14.15 -11.37
N HIS A 58 -10.12 -13.42 -10.73
CA HIS A 58 -8.75 -13.22 -11.21
C HIS A 58 -7.70 -14.04 -10.45
N GLY A 59 -8.13 -14.97 -9.59
CA GLY A 59 -7.22 -15.84 -8.80
C GLY A 59 -6.50 -15.13 -7.66
N VAL A 60 -6.98 -13.97 -7.21
CA VAL A 60 -6.40 -13.14 -6.15
C VAL A 60 -7.17 -13.30 -4.84
N LYS A 61 -6.46 -13.55 -3.73
CA LYS A 61 -7.05 -13.68 -2.40
C LYS A 61 -7.44 -12.33 -1.80
N VAL A 62 -8.41 -12.35 -0.89
CA VAL A 62 -8.88 -11.15 -0.17
C VAL A 62 -8.69 -11.31 1.33
N HIS A 63 -7.88 -10.42 1.92
CA HIS A 63 -7.66 -10.37 3.36
C HIS A 63 -8.34 -9.12 3.94
N VAL A 64 -9.19 -9.30 4.96
CA VAL A 64 -9.90 -8.19 5.60
C VAL A 64 -9.29 -7.84 6.95
N THR A 65 -9.03 -6.54 7.15
CA THR A 65 -8.50 -6.06 8.43
C THR A 65 -9.61 -5.94 9.48
N VAL A 66 -9.45 -6.66 10.59
CA VAL A 66 -10.24 -6.58 11.83
C VAL A 66 -9.26 -6.24 12.96
N ASN A 67 -8.51 -5.17 12.78
CA ASN A 67 -7.28 -4.91 13.53
C ASN A 67 -7.30 -3.63 14.37
N THR A 68 -8.47 -3.09 14.67
CA THR A 68 -8.63 -2.11 15.75
C THR A 68 -8.54 -2.80 17.12
N MET A 69 -8.37 -2.02 18.19
CA MET A 69 -8.49 -2.49 19.57
C MET A 69 -9.93 -2.26 20.04
N PRO A 70 -10.83 -3.27 19.98
CA PRO A 70 -12.23 -3.10 20.33
C PRO A 70 -12.40 -2.91 21.84
N ARG A 71 -13.37 -2.08 22.23
CA ARG A 71 -13.79 -1.94 23.62
C ARG A 71 -14.98 -2.85 23.91
N ASN A 72 -15.33 -3.01 25.19
CA ASN A 72 -16.40 -3.93 25.62
C ASN A 72 -17.75 -3.70 24.92
N ASN A 73 -18.08 -2.45 24.60
CA ASN A 73 -19.29 -2.11 23.86
C ASN A 73 -19.24 -2.46 22.36
N GLU A 74 -18.04 -2.67 21.82
CA GLU A 74 -17.81 -3.01 20.40
C GLU A 74 -17.63 -4.52 20.22
N VAL A 75 -17.04 -5.21 21.20
CA VAL A 75 -16.80 -6.67 21.15
C VAL A 75 -18.07 -7.46 20.88
N VAL A 76 -19.22 -6.97 21.33
CA VAL A 76 -20.51 -7.66 21.12
C VAL A 76 -20.94 -7.72 19.64
N GLU A 77 -20.41 -6.86 18.80
CA GLU A 77 -20.71 -6.80 17.36
C GLU A 77 -19.76 -7.68 16.52
N LEU A 78 -18.60 -8.05 17.09
CA LEU A 78 -17.58 -8.84 16.37
C LEU A 78 -18.09 -10.17 15.82
N PRO A 79 -18.86 -10.99 16.57
CA PRO A 79 -19.35 -12.28 16.07
C PRO A 79 -20.12 -12.15 14.76
N ALA A 80 -21.14 -11.30 14.72
CA ALA A 80 -21.98 -11.09 13.54
C ALA A 80 -21.16 -10.51 12.37
N TYR A 81 -20.23 -9.60 12.65
CA TYR A 81 -19.35 -9.05 11.62
C TYR A 81 -18.42 -10.10 11.02
N MET A 82 -17.85 -11.00 11.85
CA MET A 82 -16.98 -12.07 11.37
C MET A 82 -17.74 -13.09 10.52
N GLU A 83 -18.95 -13.46 10.93
CA GLU A 83 -19.86 -14.33 10.16
C GLU A 83 -20.16 -13.69 8.78
N GLN A 84 -20.46 -12.39 8.75
CA GLN A 84 -20.67 -11.67 7.49
C GLN A 84 -19.43 -11.69 6.57
N LEU A 85 -18.21 -11.54 7.11
CA LEU A 85 -16.97 -11.61 6.33
C LEU A 85 -16.76 -13.02 5.76
N GLU A 86 -17.01 -14.05 6.55
CA GLU A 86 -16.92 -15.44 6.09
C GLU A 86 -17.95 -15.75 5.00
N ASP A 87 -19.19 -15.30 5.17
CA ASP A 87 -20.25 -15.48 4.16
C ASP A 87 -19.99 -14.74 2.86
N ALA A 88 -19.27 -13.60 2.94
CA ALA A 88 -18.78 -12.88 1.76
C ALA A 88 -17.63 -13.61 1.03
N GLY A 89 -17.09 -14.70 1.60
CA GLY A 89 -16.02 -15.49 1.01
C GLY A 89 -14.61 -14.93 1.23
N VAL A 90 -14.40 -14.15 2.28
CA VAL A 90 -13.07 -13.61 2.64
C VAL A 90 -12.10 -14.73 2.97
N ASP A 91 -10.86 -14.68 2.45
CA ASP A 91 -9.86 -15.74 2.64
C ASP A 91 -9.17 -15.64 4.00
N ALA A 92 -8.91 -14.43 4.50
CA ALA A 92 -8.22 -14.23 5.77
C ALA A 92 -8.68 -12.98 6.53
N LEU A 93 -8.65 -13.08 7.86
CA LEU A 93 -8.87 -11.96 8.78
C LEU A 93 -7.53 -11.52 9.40
N ILE A 94 -7.17 -10.24 9.22
CA ILE A 94 -5.96 -9.65 9.83
C ILE A 94 -6.37 -9.03 11.16
N VAL A 95 -6.01 -9.66 12.27
CA VAL A 95 -6.50 -9.35 13.62
C VAL A 95 -5.38 -8.85 14.52
N ALA A 96 -5.67 -7.90 15.42
CA ALA A 96 -4.70 -7.34 16.37
C ALA A 96 -5.03 -7.66 17.83
N ASP A 97 -6.27 -7.97 18.18
CA ASP A 97 -6.71 -8.24 19.54
C ASP A 97 -6.88 -9.74 19.77
N LEU A 98 -6.42 -10.24 20.93
CA LEU A 98 -6.50 -11.66 21.25
C LEU A 98 -7.96 -12.14 21.38
N GLY A 99 -8.84 -11.32 21.97
CA GLY A 99 -10.27 -11.64 22.08
C GLY A 99 -10.92 -11.75 20.70
N ALA A 100 -10.65 -10.78 19.81
CA ALA A 100 -11.10 -10.81 18.44
C ALA A 100 -10.53 -12.03 17.66
N PHE A 101 -9.26 -12.40 17.91
CA PHE A 101 -8.64 -13.59 17.31
C PHE A 101 -9.35 -14.88 17.72
N MET A 102 -9.69 -15.01 19.01
CA MET A 102 -10.43 -16.19 19.51
C MET A 102 -11.87 -16.23 18.99
N LEU A 103 -12.53 -15.08 18.86
CA LEU A 103 -13.86 -14.98 18.26
C LEU A 103 -13.83 -15.34 16.77
N ALA A 104 -12.81 -14.89 16.02
CA ALA A 104 -12.63 -15.26 14.62
C ALA A 104 -12.57 -16.78 14.42
N GLY A 105 -11.88 -17.50 15.30
CA GLY A 105 -11.84 -18.97 15.25
C GLY A 105 -13.19 -19.66 15.47
N LYS A 106 -14.15 -18.99 16.12
CA LYS A 106 -15.50 -19.51 16.37
C LYS A 106 -16.49 -19.09 15.27
N HIS A 107 -16.43 -17.84 14.82
CA HIS A 107 -17.46 -17.21 14.00
C HIS A 107 -17.07 -17.05 12.53
N ALA A 108 -15.78 -17.28 12.20
CA ALA A 108 -15.28 -17.33 10.84
C ALA A 108 -14.22 -18.45 10.68
N PRO A 109 -14.56 -19.71 10.98
CA PRO A 109 -13.59 -20.82 11.02
C PRO A 109 -12.99 -21.16 9.65
N ARG A 110 -13.63 -20.76 8.53
CA ARG A 110 -13.10 -20.96 7.16
C ARG A 110 -12.08 -19.90 6.77
N CYS A 111 -12.09 -18.75 7.44
CA CYS A 111 -11.11 -17.69 7.20
C CYS A 111 -9.79 -17.99 7.91
N GLU A 112 -8.67 -17.86 7.20
CA GLU A 112 -7.36 -17.87 7.85
C GLU A 112 -7.24 -16.71 8.85
N ARG A 113 -6.52 -16.92 9.95
CA ARG A 113 -6.27 -15.88 10.95
C ARG A 113 -4.83 -15.40 10.84
N HIS A 114 -4.66 -14.13 10.44
CA HIS A 114 -3.37 -13.48 10.31
C HIS A 114 -3.19 -12.45 11.44
N ILE A 115 -2.03 -12.46 12.09
CA ILE A 115 -1.75 -11.53 13.18
C ILE A 115 -1.20 -10.22 12.61
N SER A 116 -1.89 -9.12 12.91
CA SER A 116 -1.50 -7.78 12.46
C SER A 116 -0.16 -7.35 13.06
N THR A 117 0.60 -6.55 12.29
CA THR A 117 1.82 -5.87 12.77
C THR A 117 1.58 -5.03 14.04
N GLN A 118 0.33 -4.66 14.35
CA GLN A 118 -0.02 -3.94 15.56
C GLN A 118 0.21 -4.74 16.86
N GLN A 119 0.39 -6.06 16.76
CA GLN A 119 0.85 -6.87 17.88
C GLN A 119 2.35 -6.72 18.15
N SER A 120 3.08 -6.01 17.28
CA SER A 120 4.51 -5.73 17.45
C SER A 120 5.32 -7.00 17.70
N ILE A 121 5.09 -8.05 16.86
CA ILE A 121 5.78 -9.34 16.99
C ILE A 121 7.25 -9.13 16.60
N ALA A 122 8.14 -9.24 17.59
CA ALA A 122 9.57 -8.95 17.44
C ALA A 122 10.48 -10.12 17.86
N ASN A 123 9.93 -11.29 18.17
CA ASN A 123 10.71 -12.47 18.55
C ASN A 123 9.99 -13.77 18.21
N TYR A 124 10.75 -14.86 18.15
CA TYR A 124 10.25 -16.16 17.73
C TYR A 124 9.27 -16.80 18.75
N GLU A 125 9.43 -16.55 20.05
CA GLU A 125 8.51 -17.09 21.07
C GLU A 125 7.11 -16.50 20.89
N CYS A 126 7.00 -15.20 20.65
CA CYS A 126 5.73 -14.54 20.39
C CYS A 126 5.12 -15.05 19.08
N ALA A 127 5.91 -15.19 18.01
CA ALA A 127 5.45 -15.71 16.72
C ALA A 127 4.94 -17.15 16.84
N GLN A 128 5.68 -18.04 17.52
CA GLN A 128 5.31 -19.43 17.76
C GLN A 128 4.04 -19.51 18.61
N SER A 129 3.93 -18.72 19.68
CA SER A 129 2.73 -18.72 20.52
C SER A 129 1.46 -18.37 19.75
N TRP A 130 1.52 -17.45 18.80
CA TRP A 130 0.39 -17.16 17.92
C TRP A 130 0.06 -18.35 17.00
N PHE A 131 1.07 -19.04 16.47
CA PHE A 131 0.88 -20.25 15.68
C PHE A 131 0.20 -21.35 16.50
N ASP A 132 0.67 -21.59 17.71
CA ASP A 132 0.10 -22.61 18.62
C ASP A 132 -1.36 -22.30 18.98
N LEU A 133 -1.76 -21.03 19.00
CA LEU A 133 -3.15 -20.59 19.14
C LEU A 133 -3.97 -20.73 17.85
N GLY A 134 -3.32 -21.07 16.72
CA GLY A 134 -3.95 -21.34 15.43
C GLY A 134 -3.87 -20.17 14.44
N ALA A 135 -2.94 -19.26 14.58
CA ALA A 135 -2.66 -18.29 13.53
C ALA A 135 -1.96 -18.97 12.34
N LYS A 136 -2.39 -18.65 11.13
CA LYS A 136 -1.75 -19.13 9.90
C LYS A 136 -0.55 -18.27 9.54
N ARG A 137 -0.60 -16.96 9.79
CA ARG A 137 0.40 -15.98 9.40
C ARG A 137 0.62 -14.94 10.49
N VAL A 138 1.85 -14.47 10.63
CA VAL A 138 2.20 -13.33 11.47
C VAL A 138 2.83 -12.22 10.65
N VAL A 139 2.36 -10.98 10.85
CA VAL A 139 2.98 -9.79 10.29
C VAL A 139 3.98 -9.25 11.31
N LEU A 140 5.26 -9.36 11.01
CA LEU A 140 6.32 -8.95 11.94
C LEU A 140 6.33 -7.42 12.16
N ALA A 141 6.92 -7.03 13.28
CA ALA A 141 7.24 -5.64 13.55
C ALA A 141 8.21 -5.10 12.49
N ARG A 142 8.03 -3.84 12.08
CA ARG A 142 8.83 -3.19 11.02
C ARG A 142 10.20 -2.73 11.51
N GLU A 143 10.43 -2.81 12.80
CA GLU A 143 11.65 -2.41 13.50
C GLU A 143 12.70 -3.53 13.56
N LEU A 144 12.43 -4.70 12.98
CA LEU A 144 13.34 -5.84 12.91
C LEU A 144 14.34 -5.70 11.78
N SER A 145 15.58 -6.11 12.06
CA SER A 145 16.60 -6.34 11.05
C SER A 145 16.37 -7.67 10.31
N LEU A 146 16.95 -7.82 9.11
CA LEU A 146 16.88 -9.09 8.36
C LEU A 146 17.48 -10.26 9.14
N GLU A 147 18.53 -10.01 9.94
CA GLU A 147 19.12 -11.07 10.74
C GLU A 147 18.16 -11.56 11.84
N GLU A 148 17.45 -10.66 12.50
CA GLU A 148 16.42 -11.04 13.48
C GLU A 148 15.28 -11.81 12.83
N ILE A 149 14.86 -11.44 11.62
CA ILE A 149 13.84 -12.17 10.84
C ILE A 149 14.33 -13.60 10.50
N ARG A 150 15.60 -13.75 10.06
CA ARG A 150 16.19 -15.08 9.82
C ARG A 150 16.21 -15.93 11.09
N GLN A 151 16.49 -15.32 12.24
CA GLN A 151 16.47 -16.03 13.54
C GLN A 151 15.06 -16.47 13.92
N ILE A 152 14.04 -15.62 13.69
CA ILE A 152 12.64 -15.98 13.88
C ILE A 152 12.30 -17.16 12.97
N ARG A 153 12.57 -17.05 11.65
CA ARG A 153 12.24 -18.12 10.69
C ARG A 153 12.85 -19.48 11.05
N LYS A 154 14.08 -19.49 11.54
CA LYS A 154 14.79 -20.72 11.94
C LYS A 154 14.19 -21.43 13.16
N LYS A 155 13.46 -20.72 14.00
CA LYS A 155 13.01 -21.21 15.32
C LYS A 155 11.51 -21.45 15.40
N VAL A 156 10.71 -20.93 14.47
CA VAL A 156 9.27 -21.15 14.45
C VAL A 156 8.92 -22.32 13.55
N ASP A 157 7.70 -22.86 13.72
CA ASP A 157 7.17 -23.92 12.87
C ASP A 157 7.25 -23.52 11.38
N PRO A 158 7.72 -24.43 10.49
CA PRO A 158 7.79 -24.16 9.05
C PRO A 158 6.44 -23.84 8.39
N GLN A 159 5.32 -24.26 8.98
CA GLN A 159 3.97 -23.99 8.48
C GLN A 159 3.46 -22.58 8.84
N LEU A 160 4.08 -21.93 9.83
CA LEU A 160 3.79 -20.53 10.13
C LEU A 160 4.30 -19.64 9.01
N GLU A 161 3.42 -18.87 8.41
CA GLU A 161 3.80 -17.89 7.39
C GLU A 161 4.28 -16.58 8.02
N ILE A 162 5.37 -16.05 7.47
CA ILE A 162 5.95 -14.77 7.88
C ILE A 162 5.68 -13.73 6.81
N GLU A 163 4.96 -12.67 7.19
CA GLU A 163 4.69 -11.49 6.37
C GLU A 163 5.49 -10.30 6.90
N THR A 164 6.06 -9.52 5.98
CA THR A 164 6.75 -8.26 6.32
C THR A 164 6.34 -7.15 5.35
N PHE A 165 6.52 -5.89 5.78
CA PHE A 165 6.36 -4.77 4.87
C PHE A 165 7.57 -4.64 3.94
N GLY A 166 7.30 -4.37 2.66
CA GLY A 166 8.32 -4.12 1.65
C GLY A 166 8.29 -2.69 1.10
N HIS A 167 7.13 -2.02 1.18
CA HIS A 167 7.00 -0.68 0.61
C HIS A 167 5.97 0.17 1.36
N GLY A 168 6.19 1.49 1.33
CA GLY A 168 5.23 2.51 1.75
C GLY A 168 5.55 3.20 3.05
N ALA A 169 4.56 3.90 3.60
CA ALA A 169 4.75 4.81 4.72
C ALA A 169 5.13 4.09 6.02
N MET A 170 6.21 4.53 6.66
CA MET A 170 6.63 4.09 8.00
C MET A 170 5.95 4.90 9.10
N CYS A 171 5.78 4.27 10.26
CA CYS A 171 5.32 4.94 11.49
C CYS A 171 6.52 5.37 12.33
N VAL A 172 6.39 6.46 13.09
CA VAL A 172 7.42 6.93 14.05
C VAL A 172 7.49 6.05 15.29
N SER A 173 6.44 5.34 15.61
CA SER A 173 6.35 4.44 16.76
C SER A 173 6.06 3.01 16.30
N TYR A 174 6.34 2.05 17.17
CA TYR A 174 5.83 0.69 16.98
C TYR A 174 4.33 0.71 16.68
N SER A 175 3.91 -0.08 15.71
CA SER A 175 2.51 -0.17 15.31
C SER A 175 1.64 -0.61 16.49
N GLY A 176 0.51 0.08 16.72
CA GLY A 176 -0.38 -0.20 17.85
C GLY A 176 0.10 0.34 19.21
N ARG A 177 1.19 1.11 19.28
CA ARG A 177 1.76 1.64 20.53
C ARG A 177 1.82 3.17 20.59
N CYS A 178 1.32 3.88 19.58
CA CYS A 178 1.41 5.32 19.49
C CYS A 178 0.23 6.01 20.17
N LEU A 179 0.51 6.95 21.09
CA LEU A 179 -0.49 7.83 21.71
C LEU A 179 -0.45 9.27 21.20
N LEU A 180 0.52 9.61 20.34
CA LEU A 180 0.76 11.00 19.93
C LEU A 180 -0.48 11.64 19.29
N SER A 181 -1.19 10.91 18.42
CA SER A 181 -2.40 11.41 17.78
C SER A 181 -3.51 11.71 18.79
N ASN A 182 -3.68 10.83 19.78
CA ASN A 182 -4.66 11.03 20.84
C ASN A 182 -4.33 12.27 21.69
N TYR A 183 -3.07 12.40 22.11
CA TYR A 183 -2.60 13.55 22.89
C TYR A 183 -2.76 14.88 22.15
N MET A 184 -2.35 14.92 20.89
CA MET A 184 -2.29 16.17 20.13
C MET A 184 -3.64 16.59 19.54
N THR A 185 -4.56 15.65 19.28
CA THR A 185 -5.77 15.93 18.49
C THR A 185 -7.04 15.28 19.03
N GLY A 186 -6.97 14.51 20.11
CA GLY A 186 -8.07 13.71 20.62
C GLY A 186 -8.44 12.49 19.72
N ARG A 187 -7.73 12.27 18.61
CA ARG A 187 -8.01 11.19 17.65
C ARG A 187 -7.14 9.97 17.95
N ASP A 188 -7.77 8.85 18.29
CA ASP A 188 -7.07 7.62 18.68
C ASP A 188 -6.49 6.89 17.48
N SER A 189 -5.15 6.88 17.38
CA SER A 189 -4.41 6.19 16.31
C SER A 189 -4.59 4.67 16.34
N ASN A 190 -4.76 4.08 17.53
CA ASN A 190 -4.88 2.63 17.69
C ASN A 190 -6.31 2.13 17.41
N ARG A 191 -7.22 3.04 17.11
CA ARG A 191 -8.61 2.80 16.72
C ARG A 191 -8.93 3.31 15.30
N GLY A 192 -7.92 3.50 14.48
CA GLY A 192 -8.07 3.88 13.07
C GLY A 192 -8.14 5.38 12.79
N ALA A 193 -8.18 6.24 13.81
CA ALA A 193 -8.40 7.67 13.67
C ALA A 193 -7.11 8.53 13.69
N CYS A 194 -5.95 7.96 13.31
CA CYS A 194 -4.67 8.66 13.34
C CYS A 194 -4.67 9.95 12.51
N ALA A 195 -4.41 11.10 13.15
CA ALA A 195 -4.26 12.40 12.51
C ALA A 195 -2.87 12.63 11.90
N GLN A 196 -1.93 11.71 12.11
CA GLN A 196 -0.53 11.79 11.66
C GLN A 196 0.23 13.02 12.19
N PRO A 197 0.11 13.40 13.48
CA PRO A 197 0.76 14.59 14.00
C PRO A 197 2.29 14.51 13.95
N CYS A 198 2.86 13.30 13.98
CA CYS A 198 4.30 13.12 13.79
C CYS A 198 4.85 13.62 12.45
N ARG A 199 3.97 14.04 11.54
CA ARG A 199 4.32 14.57 10.21
C ARG A 199 4.09 16.08 10.08
N TYR A 200 3.66 16.74 11.17
CA TYR A 200 3.51 18.18 11.20
C TYR A 200 4.86 18.83 11.53
N GLN A 201 5.03 20.08 11.11
CA GLN A 201 6.15 20.90 11.55
C GLN A 201 5.85 21.46 12.94
N TYR A 202 6.82 21.39 13.83
CA TYR A 202 6.73 21.91 15.18
C TYR A 202 7.91 22.81 15.50
N ALA A 203 7.67 23.74 16.44
CA ALA A 203 8.71 24.47 17.13
C ALA A 203 8.42 24.44 18.63
N LEU A 204 9.45 24.36 19.45
CA LEU A 204 9.33 24.55 20.88
C LEU A 204 9.23 26.06 21.15
N VAL A 205 8.32 26.42 22.04
CA VAL A 205 8.15 27.77 22.55
C VAL A 205 8.35 27.72 24.05
N GLU A 206 9.28 28.54 24.55
CA GLU A 206 9.49 28.69 25.99
C GLU A 206 8.52 29.75 26.54
N GLU A 207 7.75 29.42 27.57
CA GLU A 207 6.75 30.30 28.16
C GLU A 207 7.33 31.67 28.59
N LYS A 208 8.60 31.66 29.05
CA LYS A 208 9.30 32.87 29.51
C LYS A 208 9.88 33.73 28.35
N ARG A 209 9.87 33.22 27.12
CA ARG A 209 10.35 33.88 25.91
C ARG A 209 9.29 33.84 24.81
N PRO A 210 8.13 34.48 24.99
CA PRO A 210 7.06 34.44 24.01
C PRO A 210 7.51 35.11 22.68
N GLY A 211 7.21 34.43 21.55
CA GLY A 211 7.59 34.88 20.22
C GLY A 211 8.92 34.36 19.69
N GLU A 212 9.72 33.68 20.52
CA GLU A 212 10.87 32.92 20.05
C GLU A 212 10.48 31.46 19.76
N TYR A 213 10.77 31.01 18.53
CA TYR A 213 10.46 29.66 18.07
C TYR A 213 11.76 28.89 17.91
N PHE A 214 11.91 27.82 18.68
CA PHE A 214 13.05 26.91 18.58
C PHE A 214 12.65 25.74 17.69
N PRO A 215 13.14 25.70 16.42
CA PRO A 215 12.82 24.60 15.53
C PRO A 215 13.33 23.29 16.14
N VAL A 216 12.55 22.22 15.95
CA VAL A 216 12.82 20.90 16.50
C VAL A 216 13.51 20.07 15.43
N TYR A 217 14.75 19.65 15.68
CA TYR A 217 15.58 18.84 14.81
C TYR A 217 16.03 17.57 15.52
N GLU A 218 16.51 16.57 14.79
CA GLU A 218 17.23 15.43 15.36
C GLU A 218 18.73 15.56 15.09
N ASP A 219 19.53 15.32 16.13
CA ASP A 219 20.95 15.11 16.04
C ASP A 219 21.35 13.86 16.84
N GLU A 220 22.64 13.55 16.90
CA GLU A 220 23.16 12.37 17.61
C GLU A 220 22.86 12.36 19.12
N LYS A 221 22.22 13.39 19.69
CA LYS A 221 22.02 13.62 21.12
C LYS A 221 20.57 13.68 21.58
N GLY A 222 19.58 13.71 20.68
CA GLY A 222 18.17 13.83 21.12
C GLY A 222 17.11 13.65 20.03
N THR A 223 15.90 13.27 20.50
CA THR A 223 14.75 12.97 19.66
C THR A 223 13.86 14.18 19.47
N TYR A 224 13.48 14.43 18.26
CA TYR A 224 12.61 15.50 17.81
C TYR A 224 11.36 14.91 17.14
N ILE A 225 10.21 15.60 17.12
CA ILE A 225 8.96 15.08 16.53
C ILE A 225 9.11 15.07 15.01
N LEU A 226 9.07 13.88 14.35
CA LEU A 226 9.80 13.67 13.14
C LEU A 226 9.05 12.93 12.06
N ASN A 227 9.49 13.22 10.83
CA ASN A 227 8.98 12.70 9.60
C ASN A 227 9.72 11.42 9.21
N SER A 228 9.10 10.27 9.43
CA SER A 228 9.65 8.99 8.99
C SER A 228 9.79 8.95 7.47
N ARG A 229 10.90 8.39 6.98
CA ARG A 229 11.08 8.06 5.56
C ARG A 229 10.06 7.00 5.14
N ASP A 230 9.73 6.97 3.86
CA ASP A 230 8.95 5.85 3.33
C ASP A 230 9.87 4.64 3.10
N MET A 231 9.33 3.43 3.26
CA MET A 231 10.06 2.19 3.01
C MET A 231 10.04 1.86 1.52
N CYS A 232 11.16 1.41 0.97
CA CYS A 232 11.27 0.77 -0.34
C CYS A 232 12.35 -0.30 -0.29
N THR A 233 11.98 -1.54 -0.58
CA THR A 233 12.89 -2.69 -0.57
C THR A 233 12.96 -3.40 -1.90
N ILE A 234 12.58 -2.74 -3.00
CA ILE A 234 12.52 -3.35 -4.32
C ILE A 234 13.88 -3.90 -4.77
N ASP A 235 14.96 -3.22 -4.41
CA ASP A 235 16.34 -3.66 -4.71
C ASP A 235 16.84 -4.80 -3.80
N HIS A 236 16.07 -5.15 -2.76
CA HIS A 236 16.46 -6.07 -1.70
C HIS A 236 15.53 -7.30 -1.59
N LEU A 237 14.68 -7.53 -2.58
CA LEU A 237 13.70 -8.63 -2.53
C LEU A 237 14.35 -10.01 -2.43
N GLN A 238 15.53 -10.20 -3.05
CA GLN A 238 16.27 -11.45 -2.90
C GLN A 238 16.68 -11.70 -1.46
N ASP A 239 17.17 -10.68 -0.75
CA ASP A 239 17.57 -10.80 0.67
C ASP A 239 16.37 -11.13 1.58
N LEU A 240 15.18 -10.59 1.24
CA LEU A 240 13.93 -10.89 1.94
C LEU A 240 13.47 -12.33 1.70
N MET A 241 13.59 -12.82 0.46
CA MET A 241 13.31 -14.22 0.12
C MET A 241 14.29 -15.17 0.85
N ASP A 242 15.58 -14.83 0.87
CA ASP A 242 16.62 -15.61 1.55
C ASP A 242 16.48 -15.57 3.09
N ALA A 243 15.81 -14.55 3.62
CA ALA A 243 15.44 -14.50 5.04
C ALA A 243 14.26 -15.42 5.38
N GLY A 244 13.62 -16.03 4.38
CA GLY A 244 12.52 -16.96 4.56
C GLY A 244 11.17 -16.28 4.80
N ILE A 245 10.99 -15.10 4.24
CA ILE A 245 9.72 -14.38 4.24
C ILE A 245 8.79 -15.02 3.20
N ASP A 246 7.53 -15.25 3.58
CA ASP A 246 6.52 -15.84 2.73
C ASP A 246 5.68 -14.83 1.96
N CYS A 247 5.52 -13.62 2.53
CA CYS A 247 4.67 -12.58 1.96
C CYS A 247 5.27 -11.19 2.16
N ILE A 248 5.28 -10.38 1.09
CA ILE A 248 5.64 -8.96 1.11
C ILE A 248 4.37 -8.13 1.01
N LYS A 249 4.23 -7.20 1.96
CA LYS A 249 3.09 -6.27 2.04
C LYS A 249 3.47 -4.87 1.58
N ILE A 250 2.66 -4.32 0.70
CA ILE A 250 2.72 -2.90 0.30
C ILE A 250 1.77 -2.10 1.20
N GLU A 251 2.29 -1.10 1.93
CA GLU A 251 1.45 -0.13 2.64
C GLU A 251 0.98 0.96 1.67
N GLY A 252 -0.31 1.22 1.63
CA GLY A 252 -0.82 2.22 0.69
C GLY A 252 -2.34 2.31 0.58
N ARG A 253 -3.11 1.76 1.53
CA ARG A 253 -4.58 1.73 1.43
C ARG A 253 -5.21 3.12 1.28
N ALA A 254 -4.59 4.17 1.84
CA ALA A 254 -5.02 5.56 1.69
C ALA A 254 -4.35 6.30 0.51
N LYS A 255 -3.52 5.63 -0.27
CA LYS A 255 -2.86 6.19 -1.46
C LYS A 255 -3.80 6.12 -2.67
N SER A 256 -3.41 6.71 -3.81
CA SER A 256 -4.20 6.68 -5.06
C SER A 256 -4.23 5.30 -5.73
N ALA A 257 -5.16 5.10 -6.64
CA ALA A 257 -5.20 3.92 -7.51
C ALA A 257 -3.93 3.80 -8.38
N TYR A 258 -3.37 4.93 -8.82
CA TYR A 258 -2.10 4.99 -9.52
C TYR A 258 -0.95 4.42 -8.68
N TYR A 259 -0.85 4.83 -7.40
CA TYR A 259 0.15 4.29 -6.50
C TYR A 259 0.00 2.77 -6.32
N ALA A 260 -1.22 2.30 -6.08
CA ALA A 260 -1.49 0.87 -5.91
C ALA A 260 -1.08 0.07 -7.16
N ALA A 261 -1.43 0.56 -8.35
CA ALA A 261 -1.07 -0.05 -9.62
C ALA A 261 0.46 -0.12 -9.83
N ILE A 262 1.12 1.04 -9.81
CA ILE A 262 2.53 1.14 -10.18
C ILE A 262 3.43 0.39 -9.20
N VAL A 263 3.22 0.55 -7.90
CA VAL A 263 4.03 -0.15 -6.90
C VAL A 263 3.79 -1.65 -6.96
N THR A 264 2.53 -2.10 -7.11
CA THR A 264 2.22 -3.53 -7.25
C THR A 264 2.90 -4.11 -8.51
N GLY A 265 2.76 -3.44 -9.66
CA GLY A 265 3.36 -3.89 -10.92
C GLY A 265 4.88 -3.97 -10.83
N ALA A 266 5.54 -2.94 -10.31
CA ALA A 266 6.97 -2.94 -10.13
C ALA A 266 7.47 -4.12 -9.27
N TYR A 267 6.86 -4.31 -8.09
CA TYR A 267 7.21 -5.43 -7.20
C TYR A 267 6.91 -6.78 -7.84
N ARG A 268 5.79 -6.92 -8.56
CA ARG A 268 5.43 -8.17 -9.25
C ARG A 268 6.48 -8.57 -10.27
N HIS A 269 6.88 -7.65 -11.14
CA HIS A 269 7.89 -7.93 -12.17
C HIS A 269 9.24 -8.31 -11.56
N VAL A 270 9.69 -7.59 -10.54
CA VAL A 270 10.96 -7.92 -9.86
C VAL A 270 10.90 -9.28 -9.19
N ILE A 271 9.79 -9.59 -8.48
CA ILE A 271 9.61 -10.91 -7.85
C ILE A 271 9.62 -12.02 -8.91
N ASP A 272 8.94 -11.85 -10.03
CA ASP A 272 8.86 -12.85 -11.10
C ASP A 272 10.22 -13.08 -11.77
N ASP A 273 11.00 -12.02 -12.02
CA ASP A 273 12.34 -12.13 -12.56
C ASP A 273 13.28 -12.88 -11.62
N LEU A 274 13.29 -12.50 -10.33
CA LEU A 274 14.11 -13.16 -9.31
C LEU A 274 13.75 -14.64 -9.17
N GLN A 275 12.46 -14.98 -9.11
CA GLN A 275 12.00 -16.37 -8.97
C GLN A 275 12.27 -17.23 -10.20
N ALA A 276 12.30 -16.60 -11.37
CA ALA A 276 12.67 -17.25 -12.64
C ALA A 276 14.18 -17.27 -12.88
N GLY A 277 15.00 -16.70 -12.00
CA GLY A 277 16.45 -16.57 -12.17
C GLY A 277 16.83 -15.66 -13.34
N ARG A 278 15.97 -14.72 -13.72
CA ARG A 278 16.25 -13.74 -14.78
C ARG A 278 16.88 -12.47 -14.20
N PRO A 279 17.67 -11.74 -14.98
CA PRO A 279 18.08 -10.39 -14.62
C PRO A 279 16.86 -9.48 -14.46
N VAL A 280 16.84 -8.70 -13.37
CA VAL A 280 15.78 -7.70 -13.14
C VAL A 280 15.96 -6.53 -14.11
N ASP A 281 14.89 -6.15 -14.83
CA ASP A 281 14.90 -4.94 -15.67
C ASP A 281 14.90 -3.69 -14.76
N PRO A 282 15.92 -2.80 -14.85
CA PRO A 282 16.03 -1.60 -14.03
C PRO A 282 14.82 -0.67 -14.09
N VAL A 283 14.04 -0.71 -15.17
CA VAL A 283 12.84 0.13 -15.33
C VAL A 283 11.87 -0.04 -14.16
N TRP A 284 11.76 -1.25 -13.61
CA TRP A 284 10.85 -1.51 -12.50
C TRP A 284 11.31 -0.88 -11.18
N ARG A 285 12.63 -0.68 -11.01
CA ARG A 285 13.17 0.11 -9.90
C ARG A 285 12.76 1.59 -10.03
N ASP A 286 12.85 2.14 -11.23
CA ASP A 286 12.52 3.54 -11.49
C ASP A 286 11.01 3.81 -11.31
N GLU A 287 10.16 2.83 -11.60
CA GLU A 287 8.71 2.96 -11.45
C GLU A 287 8.25 3.36 -10.04
N VAL A 288 8.91 2.90 -8.99
CA VAL A 288 8.53 3.26 -7.62
C VAL A 288 8.86 4.72 -7.27
N ASP A 289 9.73 5.39 -8.04
CA ASP A 289 10.00 6.82 -7.90
C ASP A 289 8.96 7.67 -8.67
N HIS A 290 8.20 7.08 -9.57
CA HIS A 290 7.15 7.78 -10.34
C HIS A 290 5.82 7.95 -9.60
N VAL A 291 5.70 7.42 -8.38
CA VAL A 291 4.54 7.65 -7.52
C VAL A 291 4.81 8.72 -6.47
N SER A 292 3.75 9.17 -5.78
CA SER A 292 3.91 10.12 -4.66
C SER A 292 4.49 9.44 -3.43
N HIS A 293 5.72 9.78 -3.08
CA HIS A 293 6.45 9.19 -1.97
C HIS A 293 7.27 10.24 -1.21
N ARG A 294 7.82 9.86 -0.05
CA ARG A 294 8.89 10.58 0.64
C ARG A 294 10.22 9.94 0.29
N ILE A 295 11.32 10.55 0.73
CA ILE A 295 12.63 9.92 0.61
C ILE A 295 12.57 8.50 1.16
N TYR A 296 13.04 7.57 0.37
CA TYR A 296 13.04 6.16 0.68
C TYR A 296 14.15 5.74 1.65
N SER A 297 13.88 4.67 2.36
CA SER A 297 14.83 3.90 3.15
C SER A 297 14.46 2.42 3.09
N THR A 298 15.35 1.56 3.53
CA THR A 298 15.07 0.12 3.68
C THR A 298 14.36 -0.22 5.01
N GLY A 299 13.85 0.79 5.73
CA GLY A 299 13.41 0.57 7.11
C GLY A 299 14.58 0.11 7.99
N PHE A 300 14.29 -0.76 8.95
CA PHE A 300 15.30 -1.29 9.88
C PHE A 300 16.03 -2.53 9.36
N TYR A 301 15.76 -3.03 8.17
CA TYR A 301 16.33 -4.28 7.66
C TYR A 301 17.85 -4.31 7.65
N TYR A 302 18.49 -3.16 7.39
CA TYR A 302 19.96 -3.01 7.37
C TYR A 302 20.47 -2.08 8.47
N GLY A 303 19.67 -1.76 9.46
CA GLY A 303 20.00 -0.87 10.57
C GLY A 303 19.04 0.29 10.71
N TYR A 304 19.40 1.27 11.54
CA TYR A 304 18.53 2.42 11.80
C TYR A 304 18.33 3.29 10.54
N PRO A 305 17.08 3.50 10.10
CA PRO A 305 16.80 4.19 8.81
C PRO A 305 17.03 5.72 8.86
N GLY A 306 17.25 6.29 10.04
CA GLY A 306 17.25 7.72 10.24
C GLY A 306 15.88 8.36 10.03
N GLN A 307 15.85 9.68 10.19
CA GLN A 307 14.67 10.50 9.94
C GLN A 307 14.96 11.49 8.81
N TYR A 308 13.93 12.01 8.17
CA TYR A 308 14.08 13.07 7.18
C TYR A 308 13.64 14.40 7.78
N THR A 309 14.60 15.27 8.07
CA THR A 309 14.39 16.50 8.87
C THR A 309 14.17 17.75 8.04
N GLU A 310 14.49 17.74 6.72
CA GLU A 310 14.42 18.94 5.89
C GLU A 310 12.99 19.42 5.65
N ASN A 311 12.06 18.52 5.36
CA ASN A 311 10.65 18.86 5.17
C ASN A 311 9.75 17.61 5.22
N SER A 312 8.43 17.84 5.33
CA SER A 312 7.41 16.76 5.31
C SER A 312 6.77 16.55 3.94
N ARG A 313 7.31 17.18 2.90
CA ARG A 313 6.70 17.17 1.57
C ARG A 313 6.86 15.82 0.90
N TYR A 314 5.84 15.47 0.10
CA TYR A 314 5.93 14.35 -0.82
C TYR A 314 6.63 14.78 -2.10
N ILE A 315 7.51 13.94 -2.60
CA ILE A 315 8.06 14.00 -3.95
C ILE A 315 6.92 13.60 -4.91
N ARG A 316 6.66 14.44 -5.91
CA ARG A 316 5.60 14.26 -6.90
C ARG A 316 6.08 14.76 -8.24
N GLU A 317 6.90 13.98 -8.88
CA GLU A 317 7.54 14.34 -10.16
C GLU A 317 6.75 13.84 -11.36
N TRP A 318 5.73 13.02 -11.14
CA TRP A 318 4.87 12.47 -12.18
C TRP A 318 3.39 12.70 -11.88
N GLN A 319 2.61 12.86 -12.94
CA GLN A 319 1.16 12.96 -12.86
C GLN A 319 0.47 12.14 -13.97
N ILE A 320 -0.66 11.53 -13.62
CA ILE A 320 -1.53 10.89 -14.61
C ILE A 320 -2.23 11.98 -15.40
N VAL A 321 -2.25 11.84 -16.72
CA VAL A 321 -3.02 12.71 -17.61
C VAL A 321 -4.28 12.02 -18.13
N ALA A 322 -4.25 10.69 -18.36
CA ALA A 322 -5.43 9.94 -18.77
C ALA A 322 -5.37 8.48 -18.33
N LYS A 323 -6.54 7.83 -18.32
CA LYS A 323 -6.71 6.37 -18.19
C LYS A 323 -7.24 5.81 -19.49
N VAL A 324 -6.74 4.65 -19.90
CA VAL A 324 -7.24 3.89 -21.03
C VAL A 324 -8.41 3.01 -20.56
N GLU A 325 -9.59 3.23 -21.13
CA GLU A 325 -10.78 2.41 -20.88
C GLU A 325 -10.80 1.16 -21.78
N SER A 326 -10.43 1.36 -23.06
CA SER A 326 -10.26 0.30 -24.06
C SER A 326 -9.26 0.75 -25.12
N CYS A 327 -8.67 -0.21 -25.83
CA CYS A 327 -7.80 0.06 -26.95
C CYS A 327 -7.99 -1.05 -28.01
N ASP A 328 -8.18 -0.68 -29.24
CA ASP A 328 -8.34 -1.64 -30.33
C ASP A 328 -6.97 -2.17 -30.86
N GLU A 329 -7.02 -3.11 -31.78
CA GLU A 329 -5.84 -3.74 -32.39
C GLU A 329 -4.95 -2.74 -33.16
N ASN A 330 -5.53 -1.62 -33.64
CA ASN A 330 -4.83 -0.57 -34.34
C ASN A 330 -4.23 0.49 -33.41
N GLY A 331 -4.43 0.36 -32.09
CA GLY A 331 -3.94 1.31 -31.10
C GLY A 331 -4.85 2.51 -30.89
N LEU A 332 -6.08 2.52 -31.40
CA LEU A 332 -7.04 3.58 -31.08
C LEU A 332 -7.59 3.34 -29.68
N ALA A 333 -7.16 4.18 -28.74
CA ALA A 333 -7.51 4.08 -27.34
C ALA A 333 -8.66 5.03 -26.99
N LEU A 334 -9.72 4.51 -26.36
CA LEU A 334 -10.70 5.32 -25.65
C LEU A 334 -10.15 5.63 -24.25
N CYS A 335 -10.04 6.89 -23.93
CA CYS A 335 -9.43 7.38 -22.70
C CYS A 335 -10.40 8.23 -21.87
N SER A 336 -10.19 8.29 -20.57
CA SER A 336 -10.79 9.27 -19.65
C SER A 336 -9.73 10.22 -19.12
N LEU A 337 -10.04 11.52 -19.17
CA LEU A 337 -9.10 12.58 -18.78
C LEU A 337 -8.95 12.69 -17.25
N ASN A 338 -7.70 12.72 -16.77
CA ASN A 338 -7.36 13.06 -15.39
C ASN A 338 -6.79 14.47 -15.26
N ASN A 339 -5.83 14.82 -16.11
CA ASN A 339 -5.17 16.13 -16.14
C ASN A 339 -4.98 16.58 -17.58
N LYS A 340 -5.01 17.90 -17.81
CA LYS A 340 -4.84 18.50 -19.13
C LYS A 340 -3.50 18.12 -19.76
N PHE A 341 -3.54 17.89 -21.06
CA PHE A 341 -2.36 17.78 -21.93
C PHE A 341 -2.74 18.19 -23.35
N ARG A 342 -1.76 18.35 -24.23
CA ARG A 342 -1.95 18.81 -25.61
C ARG A 342 -1.38 17.82 -26.61
N ALA A 343 -1.87 17.91 -27.83
CA ALA A 343 -1.21 17.28 -28.96
C ALA A 343 0.24 17.79 -29.06
N GLY A 344 1.18 16.87 -29.26
CA GLY A 344 2.62 17.15 -29.23
C GLY A 344 3.31 17.00 -27.89
N ASP A 345 2.57 16.89 -26.77
CA ASP A 345 3.19 16.60 -25.46
C ASP A 345 3.86 15.22 -25.47
N VAL A 346 5.02 15.14 -24.82
CA VAL A 346 5.71 13.87 -24.56
C VAL A 346 5.08 13.23 -23.32
N LEU A 347 4.57 12.03 -23.48
CA LEU A 347 3.84 11.28 -22.48
C LEU A 347 4.42 9.87 -22.37
N GLU A 348 4.09 9.17 -21.32
CA GLU A 348 4.46 7.78 -21.12
C GLU A 348 3.24 6.92 -20.82
N VAL A 349 3.16 5.75 -21.43
CA VAL A 349 2.12 4.75 -21.22
C VAL A 349 2.65 3.65 -20.32
N VAL A 350 1.91 3.34 -19.26
CA VAL A 350 2.16 2.24 -18.32
C VAL A 350 0.89 1.44 -18.13
N GLY A 351 0.99 0.13 -18.03
CA GLY A 351 -0.21 -0.72 -17.94
C GLY A 351 0.07 -2.07 -17.28
N PRO A 352 -1.00 -2.86 -17.05
CA PRO A 352 -0.87 -4.22 -16.57
C PRO A 352 0.04 -5.04 -17.47
N ASP A 353 1.07 -5.66 -16.89
CA ASP A 353 2.05 -6.49 -17.60
C ASP A 353 2.67 -5.81 -18.83
N LEU A 354 2.80 -4.49 -18.78
CA LEU A 354 3.31 -3.67 -19.89
C LEU A 354 4.54 -2.87 -19.45
N ARG A 355 5.68 -3.13 -20.07
CA ARG A 355 6.86 -2.29 -19.90
C ARG A 355 6.54 -0.86 -20.31
N PRO A 356 6.79 0.16 -19.46
CA PRO A 356 6.55 1.57 -19.80
C PRO A 356 7.21 1.99 -21.11
N PHE A 357 6.53 2.84 -21.88
CA PHE A 357 7.08 3.37 -23.13
C PHE A 357 6.58 4.78 -23.41
N GLU A 358 7.45 5.58 -24.01
CA GLU A 358 7.20 6.96 -24.37
C GLU A 358 6.35 7.07 -25.65
N ILE A 359 5.49 8.06 -25.68
CA ILE A 359 4.71 8.48 -26.85
C ILE A 359 4.74 10.00 -26.98
N THR A 360 4.56 10.50 -28.20
CA THR A 360 4.13 11.88 -28.43
C THR A 360 2.61 11.88 -28.63
N ALA A 361 1.88 12.68 -27.86
CA ALA A 361 0.42 12.78 -27.98
C ALA A 361 0.03 13.16 -29.42
N GLY A 362 -0.59 12.24 -30.11
CA GLY A 362 -0.99 12.38 -31.51
C GLY A 362 -2.39 12.96 -31.66
N GLN A 363 -3.09 12.52 -32.71
CA GLN A 363 -4.47 12.91 -32.98
C GLN A 363 -5.40 12.43 -31.87
N MET A 364 -6.24 13.35 -31.40
CA MET A 364 -7.30 13.10 -30.42
C MET A 364 -8.64 13.54 -31.02
N ALA A 365 -9.72 12.88 -30.60
CA ALA A 365 -11.08 13.29 -30.92
C ALA A 365 -12.01 13.12 -29.72
N ASP A 366 -13.04 13.95 -29.65
CA ASP A 366 -14.11 13.82 -28.67
C ASP A 366 -15.02 12.60 -28.95
N GLU A 367 -16.08 12.41 -28.14
CA GLU A 367 -17.01 11.30 -28.30
C GLU A 367 -17.85 11.40 -29.60
N GLU A 368 -17.98 12.60 -30.15
CA GLU A 368 -18.66 12.87 -31.42
C GLU A 368 -17.72 12.71 -32.64
N GLY A 369 -16.41 12.45 -32.41
CA GLY A 369 -15.42 12.30 -33.47
C GLY A 369 -14.80 13.63 -33.96
N ASN A 370 -15.08 14.76 -33.29
CA ASN A 370 -14.48 16.03 -33.64
C ASN A 370 -13.01 16.08 -33.16
N PRO A 371 -12.08 16.61 -33.97
CA PRO A 371 -10.69 16.74 -33.58
C PRO A 371 -10.51 17.58 -32.31
N LEU A 372 -9.60 17.11 -31.42
CA LEU A 372 -9.23 17.78 -30.18
C LEU A 372 -7.73 18.05 -30.17
N ASP A 373 -7.33 19.30 -29.87
CA ASP A 373 -5.94 19.65 -29.59
C ASP A 373 -5.61 19.49 -28.10
N GLU A 374 -6.61 19.70 -27.22
CA GLU A 374 -6.44 19.67 -25.77
C GLU A 374 -7.74 19.22 -25.10
N PRO A 375 -7.82 18.01 -24.50
CA PRO A 375 -8.93 17.64 -23.65
C PRO A 375 -8.84 18.42 -22.32
N ARG A 376 -9.97 19.01 -21.86
CA ARG A 376 -9.95 20.02 -20.79
C ARG A 376 -10.80 19.68 -19.58
N THR A 377 -11.88 18.95 -19.77
CA THR A 377 -12.84 18.69 -18.70
C THR A 377 -12.47 17.39 -17.98
N PRO A 378 -12.28 17.40 -16.63
CA PRO A 378 -12.06 16.17 -15.90
C PRO A 378 -13.10 15.09 -16.20
N GLN A 379 -12.64 13.83 -16.30
CA GLN A 379 -13.48 12.67 -16.70
C GLN A 379 -14.00 12.69 -18.13
N MET A 380 -13.66 13.70 -18.94
CA MET A 380 -14.00 13.73 -20.37
C MET A 380 -13.49 12.46 -21.05
N LYS A 381 -14.35 11.84 -21.86
CA LYS A 381 -13.96 10.74 -22.74
C LYS A 381 -13.43 11.31 -24.07
N PHE A 382 -12.37 10.70 -24.56
CA PHE A 382 -11.78 11.07 -25.84
C PHE A 382 -10.99 9.87 -26.40
N THR A 383 -10.75 9.90 -27.70
CA THR A 383 -9.89 8.92 -28.35
C THR A 383 -8.48 9.48 -28.55
N LEU A 384 -7.49 8.61 -28.41
CA LEU A 384 -6.07 8.91 -28.65
C LEU A 384 -5.45 7.78 -29.46
N GLN A 385 -4.74 8.13 -30.53
CA GLN A 385 -3.99 7.13 -31.31
C GLN A 385 -2.69 6.80 -30.58
N LEU A 386 -2.52 5.54 -30.18
CA LEU A 386 -1.31 4.97 -29.63
C LEU A 386 -0.53 4.18 -30.70
N PRO A 387 0.78 3.96 -30.55
CA PRO A 387 1.59 3.22 -31.54
C PRO A 387 1.30 1.71 -31.55
N LYS A 388 0.65 1.20 -30.55
CA LYS A 388 0.25 -0.22 -30.40
C LYS A 388 -0.94 -0.36 -29.49
N GLN A 389 -1.60 -1.50 -29.56
CA GLN A 389 -2.63 -1.88 -28.58
C GLN A 389 -2.05 -1.95 -27.17
N VAL A 390 -2.79 -1.46 -26.19
CA VAL A 390 -2.47 -1.54 -24.77
C VAL A 390 -3.67 -2.11 -23.97
N PRO A 391 -3.42 -2.78 -22.84
CA PRO A 391 -4.51 -3.29 -21.99
C PRO A 391 -5.44 -2.18 -21.50
N ALA A 392 -6.71 -2.49 -21.30
CA ALA A 392 -7.60 -1.63 -20.51
C ALA A 392 -6.99 -1.40 -19.12
N HIS A 393 -7.30 -0.26 -18.51
CA HIS A 393 -6.70 0.20 -17.25
C HIS A 393 -5.20 0.55 -17.32
N SER A 394 -4.62 0.62 -18.52
CA SER A 394 -3.35 1.33 -18.71
C SER A 394 -3.52 2.81 -18.37
N MET A 395 -2.44 3.45 -17.96
CA MET A 395 -2.44 4.86 -17.59
C MET A 395 -1.44 5.62 -18.46
N ILE A 396 -1.80 6.84 -18.80
CA ILE A 396 -0.94 7.77 -19.54
C ILE A 396 -0.51 8.83 -18.54
N ARG A 397 0.77 9.08 -18.46
CA ARG A 397 1.37 9.98 -17.46
C ARG A 397 2.42 10.88 -18.09
N ARG A 398 2.83 11.92 -17.38
CA ARG A 398 3.98 12.76 -17.73
C ARG A 398 4.76 13.19 -16.50
N ALA A 399 6.04 13.52 -16.71
CA ALA A 399 6.83 14.23 -15.72
C ALA A 399 6.25 15.63 -15.45
N VAL A 400 6.34 16.08 -14.20
CA VAL A 400 5.91 17.42 -13.77
C VAL A 400 7.12 18.34 -13.81
N ASP A 401 7.02 19.43 -14.56
CA ASP A 401 8.04 20.49 -14.50
C ASP A 401 7.95 21.20 -13.16
N LEU A 402 8.90 20.96 -12.29
CA LEU A 402 8.99 21.58 -10.95
C LEU A 402 9.58 23.00 -11.01
N SER A 403 10.13 23.41 -12.16
CA SER A 403 10.70 24.76 -12.33
C SER A 403 9.64 25.83 -12.58
N ALA A 404 8.41 25.42 -12.88
CA ALA A 404 7.29 26.31 -13.19
C ALA A 404 6.44 26.73 -11.96
N LYS A 405 6.93 26.50 -10.71
CA LYS A 405 6.23 26.87 -9.47
C LYS A 405 6.95 27.95 -8.70
#